data_aa7f70fb0d07a5b1dce459084642b5f8
#
_entry.id   aa7f70fb0d07a5b1dce459084642b5f8
#
_cell.length_a   1.000
_cell.length_b   1.000
_cell.length_c   1.000
_cell.angle_alpha   90.00
_cell.angle_beta   90.00
_cell.angle_gamma   90.00
#
_symmetry.space_group_name_H-M   'P 1'
#
loop_
_entity.id
_entity.type
_entity.pdbx_description
1 polymer ?
#
loop_
_entity_poly.entity_id
_entity_poly.type
_entity_poly.pdbx_seq_one_letter_code
_entity_poly.pdbx_strand_id
1 'polypeptide(L)'
;MRLIATALLVALVAGLPAAQEPVVVTVDPLHKRFDEILDLYVRDGLVYYYALKVERSKFDRYVQAVSDVSADMLAQWPQSRQLAYWINAYNAFVLRTVIDGYPIRGKAPDYPANSIRQIPGAFERHTFRVGGRQLTLDAIERDVIGAFDDPRALLALSRGAVGGSRLKSEAFTSERLDQQLTTMTSELVTRRVLVQVDAGNNRLSVNPMFSWREALFTRTLASRSPVVYASRSPLERAVLALIEPLIVPNEAEFLRTNEFSMVFHEFDWRLNDLTGR
;
A
#
# COMPACT_ATOMS: atom_id res chain seq x y z
N MET A 1 -56.97 44.25 46.81
CA MET A 1 -55.59 43.86 46.58
C MET A 1 -55.57 42.71 45.55
N ARG A 2 -55.23 42.99 44.31
CA ARG A 2 -55.12 41.99 43.25
C ARG A 2 -53.63 41.73 43.01
N LEU A 3 -53.15 40.50 43.25
CA LEU A 3 -51.83 40.03 42.92
C LEU A 3 -51.75 39.62 41.46
N ILE A 4 -50.90 40.27 40.69
CA ILE A 4 -50.58 39.91 39.29
C ILE A 4 -49.37 38.98 39.35
N ALA A 5 -49.57 37.73 38.94
CA ALA A 5 -48.46 36.77 38.78
C ALA A 5 -47.91 36.90 37.36
N THR A 6 -46.66 37.34 37.25
CA THR A 6 -45.91 37.41 35.98
C THR A 6 -45.29 36.05 35.71
N ALA A 7 -45.74 35.36 34.70
CA ALA A 7 -45.12 34.11 34.22
C ALA A 7 -43.95 34.43 33.27
N LEU A 8 -42.76 33.98 33.67
CA LEU A 8 -41.55 34.09 32.86
C LEU A 8 -41.48 32.90 31.88
N LEU A 9 -41.60 33.18 30.60
CA LEU A 9 -41.47 32.16 29.53
C LEU A 9 -40.00 32.04 29.17
N VAL A 10 -39.32 30.93 29.55
CA VAL A 10 -37.97 30.59 29.13
C VAL A 10 -38.05 29.86 27.80
N ALA A 11 -37.67 30.51 26.69
CA ALA A 11 -37.55 29.89 25.39
C ALA A 11 -36.24 29.08 25.30
N LEU A 12 -36.38 27.76 25.27
CA LEU A 12 -35.24 26.85 25.02
C LEU A 12 -34.95 26.87 23.51
N VAL A 13 -33.88 27.54 23.08
CA VAL A 13 -33.39 27.48 21.71
C VAL A 13 -32.58 26.19 21.56
N ALA A 14 -33.21 25.14 21.05
CA ALA A 14 -32.52 23.94 20.62
C ALA A 14 -31.64 24.26 19.38
N GLY A 15 -30.33 24.36 19.57
CA GLY A 15 -29.39 24.50 18.47
C GLY A 15 -29.46 23.25 17.56
N LEU A 16 -29.85 23.43 16.32
CA LEU A 16 -29.72 22.40 15.28
C LEU A 16 -28.24 22.07 15.08
N PRO A 17 -27.85 20.78 14.99
CA PRO A 17 -26.49 20.43 14.64
C PRO A 17 -26.18 21.01 13.24
N ALA A 18 -25.10 21.78 13.12
CA ALA A 18 -24.60 22.25 11.86
C ALA A 18 -24.33 21.04 10.95
N ALA A 19 -25.02 20.97 9.82
CA ALA A 19 -24.72 19.97 8.80
C ALA A 19 -23.27 20.16 8.38
N GLN A 20 -22.43 19.13 8.59
CA GLN A 20 -21.07 19.12 8.05
C GLN A 20 -21.19 19.13 6.53
N GLU A 21 -20.67 20.19 5.90
CA GLU A 21 -20.56 20.21 4.44
C GLU A 21 -19.77 18.99 3.97
N PRO A 22 -20.20 18.34 2.89
CA PRO A 22 -19.47 17.21 2.35
C PRO A 22 -18.06 17.68 1.98
N VAL A 23 -17.04 17.07 2.57
CA VAL A 23 -15.65 17.31 2.21
C VAL A 23 -15.50 16.90 0.74
N VAL A 24 -15.39 17.88 -0.14
CA VAL A 24 -15.06 17.63 -1.55
C VAL A 24 -13.62 17.13 -1.58
N VAL A 25 -13.45 15.82 -1.68
CA VAL A 25 -12.14 15.19 -1.82
C VAL A 25 -11.63 15.52 -3.22
N THR A 26 -10.84 16.57 -3.32
CA THR A 26 -10.15 16.90 -4.58
C THR A 26 -8.90 16.04 -4.68
N VAL A 27 -8.88 15.14 -5.66
CA VAL A 27 -7.66 14.39 -6.00
C VAL A 27 -6.57 15.39 -6.37
N ASP A 28 -5.34 15.22 -5.83
CA ASP A 28 -4.20 16.07 -6.18
C ASP A 28 -4.09 16.19 -7.71
N PRO A 29 -4.07 17.40 -8.28
CA PRO A 29 -4.04 17.60 -9.73
C PRO A 29 -2.93 16.82 -10.45
N LEU A 30 -1.78 16.60 -9.78
CA LEU A 30 -0.70 15.77 -10.30
C LEU A 30 -1.17 14.33 -10.51
N HIS A 31 -1.87 13.74 -9.52
CA HIS A 31 -2.24 12.33 -9.52
C HIS A 31 -3.59 12.04 -10.17
N LYS A 32 -4.38 13.05 -10.51
CA LYS A 32 -5.68 12.87 -11.19
C LYS A 32 -5.55 12.04 -12.48
N ARG A 33 -4.49 12.30 -13.27
CA ARG A 33 -4.24 11.53 -14.50
C ARG A 33 -3.90 10.07 -14.21
N PHE A 34 -3.21 9.81 -13.10
CA PHE A 34 -2.89 8.45 -12.71
C PHE A 34 -4.13 7.71 -12.21
N ASP A 35 -4.96 8.40 -11.46
CA ASP A 35 -6.25 7.90 -11.01
C ASP A 35 -7.11 7.43 -12.20
N GLU A 36 -7.27 8.27 -13.23
CA GLU A 36 -7.98 7.94 -14.47
C GLU A 36 -7.36 6.71 -15.20
N ILE A 37 -6.03 6.59 -15.20
CA ILE A 37 -5.32 5.46 -15.81
C ILE A 37 -5.55 4.18 -15.00
N LEU A 38 -5.44 4.26 -13.68
CA LEU A 38 -5.67 3.12 -12.81
C LEU A 38 -7.12 2.62 -12.90
N ASP A 39 -8.09 3.56 -12.91
CA ASP A 39 -9.51 3.22 -13.08
C ASP A 39 -9.78 2.52 -14.43
N LEU A 40 -9.08 2.91 -15.49
CA LEU A 40 -9.27 2.31 -16.81
C LEU A 40 -8.60 0.94 -16.98
N TYR A 41 -7.37 0.77 -16.46
CA TYR A 41 -6.55 -0.40 -16.78
C TYR A 41 -6.36 -1.39 -15.62
N VAL A 42 -6.88 -1.11 -14.41
CA VAL A 42 -6.73 -1.99 -13.25
C VAL A 42 -8.07 -2.55 -12.82
N ARG A 43 -8.16 -3.86 -12.66
CA ARG A 43 -9.34 -4.55 -12.13
C ARG A 43 -8.90 -5.58 -11.10
N ASP A 44 -9.37 -5.41 -9.88
CA ASP A 44 -9.10 -6.31 -8.76
C ASP A 44 -7.58 -6.60 -8.55
N GLY A 45 -6.73 -5.58 -8.78
CA GLY A 45 -5.27 -5.66 -8.66
C GLY A 45 -4.55 -6.22 -9.87
N LEU A 46 -5.28 -6.73 -10.87
CA LEU A 46 -4.74 -7.17 -12.14
C LEU A 46 -4.73 -6.01 -13.14
N VAL A 47 -3.72 -5.98 -14.01
CA VAL A 47 -3.47 -4.89 -14.94
C VAL A 47 -3.67 -5.33 -16.38
N TYR A 48 -4.35 -4.52 -17.17
CA TYR A 48 -4.50 -4.75 -18.61
C TYR A 48 -3.27 -4.19 -19.35
N TYR A 49 -2.13 -4.83 -19.16
CA TYR A 49 -0.83 -4.36 -19.67
C TYR A 49 -0.79 -4.15 -21.18
N TYR A 50 -1.41 -5.04 -21.94
CA TYR A 50 -1.46 -4.89 -23.40
C TYR A 50 -2.14 -3.59 -23.83
N ALA A 51 -3.31 -3.29 -23.30
CA ALA A 51 -4.05 -2.07 -23.61
C ALA A 51 -3.29 -0.83 -23.14
N LEU A 52 -2.76 -0.84 -21.91
CA LEU A 52 -1.94 0.25 -21.38
C LEU A 52 -0.70 0.50 -22.24
N LYS A 53 -0.05 -0.55 -22.76
CA LYS A 53 1.10 -0.41 -23.69
C LYS A 53 0.70 0.24 -24.99
N VAL A 54 -0.42 -0.16 -25.59
CA VAL A 54 -0.90 0.37 -26.89
C VAL A 54 -1.32 1.84 -26.76
N GLU A 55 -1.98 2.20 -25.67
CA GLU A 55 -2.54 3.54 -25.43
C GLU A 55 -1.70 4.36 -24.43
N ARG A 56 -0.39 4.14 -24.40
CA ARG A 56 0.52 4.63 -23.35
C ARG A 56 0.68 6.14 -23.25
N SER A 57 0.23 6.93 -24.24
CA SER A 57 0.52 8.38 -24.31
C SER A 57 0.06 9.17 -23.08
N LYS A 58 -1.10 8.84 -22.49
CA LYS A 58 -1.57 9.47 -21.24
C LYS A 58 -0.68 9.08 -20.06
N PHE A 59 -0.30 7.82 -20.01
CA PHE A 59 0.56 7.28 -18.98
C PHE A 59 1.97 7.87 -19.03
N ASP A 60 2.56 7.96 -20.21
CA ASP A 60 3.89 8.59 -20.41
C ASP A 60 3.89 10.06 -19.97
N ARG A 61 2.83 10.82 -20.26
CA ARG A 61 2.68 12.20 -19.76
C ARG A 61 2.59 12.27 -18.23
N TYR A 62 1.93 11.30 -17.59
CA TYR A 62 1.91 11.23 -16.14
C TYR A 62 3.30 10.93 -15.56
N VAL A 63 3.99 9.93 -16.10
CA VAL A 63 5.37 9.59 -15.68
C VAL A 63 6.30 10.80 -15.84
N GLN A 64 6.17 11.55 -16.93
CA GLN A 64 6.93 12.78 -17.13
C GLN A 64 6.60 13.84 -16.06
N ALA A 65 5.32 14.06 -15.77
CA ALA A 65 4.91 15.03 -14.75
C ALA A 65 5.43 14.67 -13.34
N VAL A 66 5.46 13.38 -13.00
CA VAL A 66 6.09 12.88 -11.78
C VAL A 66 7.60 13.15 -11.79
N SER A 67 8.25 12.91 -12.92
CA SER A 67 9.70 13.12 -13.08
C SER A 67 10.12 14.60 -12.99
N ASP A 68 9.21 15.52 -13.30
CA ASP A 68 9.46 16.97 -13.30
C ASP A 68 9.30 17.60 -11.90
N VAL A 69 8.78 16.88 -10.92
CA VAL A 69 8.73 17.34 -9.53
C VAL A 69 10.15 17.43 -8.96
N SER A 70 10.56 18.65 -8.59
CA SER A 70 11.88 18.90 -8.02
C SER A 70 11.96 18.54 -6.54
N ALA A 71 13.19 18.39 -6.02
CA ALA A 71 13.42 18.20 -4.59
C ALA A 71 12.86 19.35 -3.74
N ASP A 72 13.03 20.59 -4.22
CA ASP A 72 12.55 21.80 -3.52
C ASP A 72 11.02 21.84 -3.44
N MET A 73 10.34 21.44 -4.51
CA MET A 73 8.87 21.31 -4.48
C MET A 73 8.42 20.26 -3.48
N LEU A 74 9.05 19.09 -3.49
CA LEU A 74 8.73 18.01 -2.55
C LEU A 74 8.94 18.43 -1.10
N ALA A 75 10.02 19.12 -0.80
CA ALA A 75 10.33 19.57 0.56
C ALA A 75 9.27 20.53 1.14
N GLN A 76 8.51 21.22 0.29
CA GLN A 76 7.43 22.13 0.72
C GLN A 76 6.10 21.41 0.97
N TRP A 77 5.96 20.15 0.58
CA TRP A 77 4.71 19.42 0.73
C TRP A 77 4.56 18.82 2.13
N PRO A 78 3.33 18.72 2.66
CA PRO A 78 3.06 17.95 3.86
C PRO A 78 3.54 16.50 3.70
N GLN A 79 3.95 15.87 4.80
CA GLN A 79 4.48 14.50 4.82
C GLN A 79 3.53 13.48 4.15
N SER A 80 2.22 13.60 4.40
CA SER A 80 1.21 12.73 3.76
C SER A 80 1.19 12.87 2.24
N ARG A 81 1.35 14.10 1.71
CA ARG A 81 1.43 14.35 0.27
C ARG A 81 2.72 13.80 -0.33
N GLN A 82 3.83 13.97 0.38
CA GLN A 82 5.11 13.39 -0.04
C GLN A 82 5.01 11.85 -0.12
N LEU A 83 4.47 11.20 0.90
CA LEU A 83 4.34 9.74 0.92
C LEU A 83 3.38 9.23 -0.17
N ALA A 84 2.23 9.88 -0.37
CA ALA A 84 1.32 9.56 -1.46
C ALA A 84 2.00 9.68 -2.84
N TYR A 85 2.77 10.75 -3.06
CA TYR A 85 3.57 10.94 -4.27
C TYR A 85 4.56 9.79 -4.50
N TRP A 86 5.32 9.38 -3.47
CA TRP A 86 6.32 8.34 -3.60
C TRP A 86 5.71 6.97 -3.88
N ILE A 87 4.56 6.65 -3.26
CA ILE A 87 3.81 5.41 -3.52
C ILE A 87 3.30 5.40 -4.97
N ASN A 88 2.68 6.49 -5.42
CA ASN A 88 2.17 6.61 -6.79
C ASN A 88 3.31 6.56 -7.82
N ALA A 89 4.42 7.25 -7.57
CA ALA A 89 5.59 7.23 -8.43
C ALA A 89 6.17 5.81 -8.57
N TYR A 90 6.36 5.11 -7.46
CA TYR A 90 6.83 3.72 -7.47
C TYR A 90 5.92 2.82 -8.29
N ASN A 91 4.61 2.86 -8.03
CA ASN A 91 3.63 2.04 -8.73
C ASN A 91 3.59 2.36 -10.23
N ALA A 92 3.71 3.64 -10.62
CA ALA A 92 3.81 4.03 -12.01
C ALA A 92 5.11 3.51 -12.66
N PHE A 93 6.24 3.57 -11.97
CA PHE A 93 7.51 3.06 -12.51
C PHE A 93 7.52 1.53 -12.64
N VAL A 94 6.85 0.80 -11.76
CA VAL A 94 6.61 -0.65 -11.95
C VAL A 94 5.79 -0.89 -13.21
N LEU A 95 4.67 -0.19 -13.40
CA LEU A 95 3.87 -0.28 -14.62
C LEU A 95 4.71 0.04 -15.87
N ARG A 96 5.53 1.11 -15.81
CA ARG A 96 6.43 1.53 -16.90
C ARG A 96 7.43 0.42 -17.24
N THR A 97 8.08 -0.17 -16.23
CA THR A 97 9.02 -1.26 -16.40
C THR A 97 8.38 -2.45 -17.11
N VAL A 98 7.16 -2.80 -16.68
CA VAL A 98 6.44 -3.93 -17.29
C VAL A 98 6.06 -3.61 -18.74
N ILE A 99 5.40 -2.47 -19.03
CA ILE A 99 4.93 -2.19 -20.41
C ILE A 99 6.08 -2.00 -21.40
N ASP A 100 7.24 -1.51 -20.95
CA ASP A 100 8.43 -1.39 -21.80
C ASP A 100 8.95 -2.77 -22.23
N GLY A 101 8.87 -3.80 -21.36
CA GLY A 101 9.26 -5.17 -21.64
C GLY A 101 8.13 -6.10 -22.12
N TYR A 102 6.88 -5.62 -22.13
CA TYR A 102 5.71 -6.48 -22.40
C TYR A 102 5.58 -6.86 -23.90
N PRO A 103 5.16 -8.10 -24.25
CA PRO A 103 4.97 -9.24 -23.36
C PRO A 103 6.30 -9.80 -22.86
N ILE A 104 6.39 -10.01 -21.55
CA ILE A 104 7.61 -10.56 -20.94
C ILE A 104 7.67 -12.05 -21.23
N ARG A 105 8.80 -12.51 -21.79
CA ARG A 105 9.08 -13.91 -22.12
C ARG A 105 10.51 -14.26 -21.75
N GLY A 106 10.73 -14.38 -20.45
CA GLY A 106 12.06 -14.66 -19.92
C GLY A 106 12.34 -16.15 -19.80
N LYS A 107 13.62 -16.47 -19.55
CA LYS A 107 14.12 -17.84 -19.42
C LYS A 107 14.89 -18.10 -18.13
N ALA A 108 14.98 -17.10 -17.23
CA ALA A 108 15.60 -17.30 -15.93
C ALA A 108 14.80 -18.34 -15.13
N PRO A 109 15.44 -19.43 -14.65
CA PRO A 109 14.72 -20.57 -14.06
C PRO A 109 14.03 -20.26 -12.74
N ASP A 110 14.55 -19.24 -12.01
CA ASP A 110 14.06 -18.90 -10.66
C ASP A 110 12.73 -18.16 -10.64
N TYR A 111 12.21 -17.75 -11.82
CA TYR A 111 11.01 -16.94 -11.93
C TYR A 111 10.08 -17.41 -13.06
N PRO A 112 8.76 -17.26 -12.92
CA PRO A 112 7.83 -17.49 -14.02
C PRO A 112 8.23 -16.71 -15.29
N ALA A 113 8.03 -17.29 -16.46
CA ALA A 113 8.46 -16.72 -17.74
C ALA A 113 7.91 -15.31 -18.01
N ASN A 114 6.74 -14.97 -17.46
CA ASN A 114 6.10 -13.66 -17.59
C ASN A 114 6.41 -12.70 -16.42
N SER A 115 7.24 -13.11 -15.46
CA SER A 115 7.56 -12.29 -14.29
C SER A 115 8.28 -11.00 -14.67
N ILE A 116 8.02 -9.92 -13.93
CA ILE A 116 8.83 -8.70 -13.99
C ILE A 116 10.31 -8.98 -13.65
N ARG A 117 10.61 -10.03 -12.86
CA ARG A 117 11.96 -10.47 -12.52
C ARG A 117 12.74 -11.04 -13.73
N GLN A 118 12.05 -11.33 -14.82
CA GLN A 118 12.69 -11.71 -16.09
C GLN A 118 13.31 -10.49 -16.81
N ILE A 119 12.95 -9.26 -16.43
CA ILE A 119 13.57 -8.03 -16.93
C ILE A 119 14.84 -7.78 -16.12
N PRO A 120 16.05 -7.84 -16.75
CA PRO A 120 17.29 -7.77 -16.01
C PRO A 120 17.49 -6.45 -15.26
N GLY A 121 17.52 -6.49 -13.93
CA GLY A 121 17.71 -5.31 -13.09
C GLY A 121 16.48 -4.42 -12.94
N ALA A 122 15.28 -4.96 -13.15
CA ALA A 122 14.03 -4.22 -13.05
C ALA A 122 13.90 -3.40 -11.76
N PHE A 123 14.33 -3.94 -10.63
CA PHE A 123 14.25 -3.27 -9.34
C PHE A 123 15.56 -2.59 -8.94
N GLU A 124 16.71 -3.17 -9.28
CA GLU A 124 18.02 -2.83 -8.71
C GLU A 124 18.86 -1.93 -9.63
N ARG A 125 18.58 -1.89 -10.95
CA ARG A 125 19.47 -1.20 -11.92
C ARG A 125 18.75 -0.18 -12.81
N HIS A 126 17.50 -0.41 -13.17
CA HIS A 126 16.74 0.58 -13.93
C HIS A 126 16.47 1.80 -13.05
N THR A 127 16.89 2.97 -13.51
CA THR A 127 16.71 4.22 -12.78
C THR A 127 15.60 5.07 -13.39
N PHE A 128 14.93 5.82 -12.54
CA PHE A 128 13.88 6.77 -12.89
C PHE A 128 14.25 8.13 -12.32
N ARG A 129 14.02 9.18 -13.09
CA ARG A 129 14.10 10.54 -12.58
C ARG A 129 12.87 10.83 -11.72
N VAL A 130 13.07 11.15 -10.45
CA VAL A 130 12.00 11.38 -9.48
C VAL A 130 12.51 12.20 -8.29
N GLY A 131 11.75 13.22 -7.87
CA GLY A 131 12.14 14.08 -6.75
C GLY A 131 13.52 14.71 -6.92
N GLY A 132 13.87 15.13 -8.14
CA GLY A 132 15.18 15.71 -8.46
C GLY A 132 16.35 14.74 -8.49
N ARG A 133 16.14 13.43 -8.35
CA ARG A 133 17.17 12.38 -8.28
C ARG A 133 16.98 11.30 -9.33
N GLN A 134 18.02 10.48 -9.56
CA GLN A 134 17.92 9.23 -10.31
C GLN A 134 17.90 8.07 -9.30
N LEU A 135 16.78 7.36 -9.23
CA LEU A 135 16.56 6.30 -8.25
C LEU A 135 16.07 5.01 -8.93
N THR A 136 16.51 3.87 -8.41
CA THR A 136 15.94 2.56 -8.75
C THR A 136 14.67 2.31 -7.94
N LEU A 137 13.86 1.33 -8.34
CA LEU A 137 12.70 0.92 -7.54
C LEU A 137 13.12 0.49 -6.13
N ASP A 138 14.20 -0.28 -6.00
CA ASP A 138 14.72 -0.72 -4.71
C ASP A 138 15.15 0.47 -3.83
N ALA A 139 15.81 1.49 -4.41
CA ALA A 139 16.20 2.69 -3.69
C ALA A 139 15.01 3.53 -3.24
N ILE A 140 13.96 3.66 -4.08
CA ILE A 140 12.73 4.35 -3.70
C ILE A 140 12.07 3.62 -2.51
N GLU A 141 11.97 2.31 -2.58
CA GLU A 141 11.35 1.50 -1.52
C GLU A 141 12.15 1.57 -0.22
N ARG A 142 13.47 1.31 -0.28
CA ARG A 142 14.34 1.18 0.89
C ARG A 142 14.68 2.53 1.52
N ASP A 143 15.15 3.48 0.70
CA ASP A 143 15.81 4.68 1.21
C ASP A 143 14.85 5.88 1.32
N VAL A 144 13.76 5.85 0.56
CA VAL A 144 12.80 6.95 0.54
C VAL A 144 11.53 6.59 1.30
N ILE A 145 10.77 5.60 0.82
CA ILE A 145 9.49 5.21 1.46
C ILE A 145 9.77 4.64 2.86
N GLY A 146 10.83 3.86 3.01
CA GLY A 146 11.26 3.32 4.31
C GLY A 146 11.61 4.37 5.36
N ALA A 147 11.88 5.61 4.96
CA ALA A 147 12.19 6.71 5.90
C ALA A 147 10.94 7.38 6.50
N PHE A 148 9.73 7.08 5.99
CA PHE A 148 8.49 7.66 6.53
C PHE A 148 7.96 6.98 7.79
N ASP A 149 8.60 5.91 8.26
CA ASP A 149 8.21 5.17 9.47
C ASP A 149 6.76 4.64 9.50
N ASP A 150 6.12 4.54 8.33
CA ASP A 150 4.84 3.87 8.15
C ASP A 150 5.04 2.58 7.34
N PRO A 151 5.10 1.41 7.99
CA PRO A 151 5.35 0.15 7.30
C PRO A 151 4.20 -0.26 6.37
N ARG A 152 2.99 0.30 6.53
CA ARG A 152 1.85 0.09 5.63
C ARG A 152 2.16 0.61 4.23
N ALA A 153 3.00 1.65 4.12
CA ALA A 153 3.41 2.18 2.82
C ALA A 153 4.14 1.14 1.96
N LEU A 154 4.94 0.25 2.57
CA LEU A 154 5.57 -0.87 1.84
C LEU A 154 4.55 -1.88 1.31
N LEU A 155 3.43 -2.03 2.02
CA LEU A 155 2.32 -2.87 1.60
C LEU A 155 1.46 -2.21 0.52
N ALA A 156 1.64 -0.91 0.24
CA ALA A 156 0.99 -0.18 -0.84
C ALA A 156 1.75 -0.26 -2.18
N LEU A 157 2.94 -0.86 -2.18
CA LEU A 157 3.79 -0.97 -3.36
C LEU A 157 3.45 -2.24 -4.17
N SER A 158 2.86 -2.05 -5.34
CA SER A 158 2.67 -3.14 -6.30
C SER A 158 4.02 -3.51 -6.93
N ARG A 159 4.36 -4.78 -6.89
CA ARG A 159 5.61 -5.28 -7.51
C ARG A 159 5.38 -5.86 -8.91
N GLY A 160 4.23 -5.58 -9.53
CA GLY A 160 3.87 -6.20 -10.81
C GLY A 160 3.69 -7.71 -10.69
N ALA A 161 3.37 -8.21 -9.49
CA ALA A 161 3.31 -9.64 -9.20
C ALA A 161 2.06 -9.99 -8.40
N VAL A 162 1.55 -11.22 -8.60
CA VAL A 162 0.34 -11.73 -7.92
C VAL A 162 0.55 -11.87 -6.42
N GLY A 163 1.75 -12.28 -5.97
CA GLY A 163 2.07 -12.48 -4.56
C GLY A 163 2.24 -11.21 -3.74
N GLY A 164 2.24 -10.04 -4.39
CA GLY A 164 2.40 -8.73 -3.76
C GLY A 164 1.08 -8.03 -3.47
N SER A 165 1.25 -6.76 -3.14
CA SER A 165 0.13 -5.84 -2.94
C SER A 165 -0.65 -5.64 -4.24
N ARG A 166 -1.96 -5.66 -4.12
CA ARG A 166 -2.84 -5.42 -5.26
C ARG A 166 -2.78 -3.96 -5.66
N LEU A 167 -2.43 -3.69 -6.90
CA LEU A 167 -2.51 -2.33 -7.42
C LEU A 167 -3.97 -1.85 -7.35
N LYS A 168 -4.19 -0.72 -6.69
CA LYS A 168 -5.53 -0.13 -6.61
C LYS A 168 -5.93 0.51 -7.93
N SER A 169 -7.23 0.55 -8.21
CA SER A 169 -7.81 1.30 -9.33
C SER A 169 -7.96 2.79 -9.05
N GLU A 170 -7.32 3.28 -8.00
CA GLU A 170 -7.27 4.69 -7.61
C GLU A 170 -5.85 5.10 -7.20
N ALA A 171 -5.51 6.37 -7.36
CA ALA A 171 -4.26 6.92 -6.86
C ALA A 171 -4.33 7.20 -5.36
N PHE A 172 -3.18 7.13 -4.68
CA PHE A 172 -3.07 7.58 -3.29
C PHE A 172 -3.13 9.11 -3.24
N THR A 173 -3.86 9.64 -2.26
CA THR A 173 -4.00 11.09 -2.05
C THR A 173 -3.61 11.47 -0.63
N SER A 174 -3.13 12.70 -0.44
CA SER A 174 -2.73 13.23 0.86
C SER A 174 -3.85 13.12 1.90
N GLU A 175 -5.07 13.46 1.48
CA GLU A 175 -6.26 13.58 2.34
C GLU A 175 -6.78 12.22 2.80
N ARG A 176 -6.59 11.18 1.97
CA ARG A 176 -7.12 9.84 2.21
C ARG A 176 -6.04 8.82 2.53
N LEU A 177 -4.77 9.24 2.59
CA LEU A 177 -3.64 8.33 2.67
C LEU A 177 -3.76 7.32 3.81
N ASP A 178 -4.07 7.78 5.02
CA ASP A 178 -4.19 6.91 6.19
C ASP A 178 -5.30 5.87 6.00
N GLN A 179 -6.46 6.30 5.51
CA GLN A 179 -7.58 5.41 5.19
C GLN A 179 -7.21 4.41 4.09
N GLN A 180 -6.57 4.86 3.02
CA GLN A 180 -6.15 4.00 1.90
C GLN A 180 -5.14 2.94 2.35
N LEU A 181 -4.14 3.31 3.17
CA LEU A 181 -3.15 2.39 3.71
C LEU A 181 -3.76 1.39 4.69
N THR A 182 -4.68 1.84 5.54
CA THR A 182 -5.40 0.98 6.49
C THR A 182 -6.28 -0.05 5.74
N THR A 183 -7.07 0.42 4.79
CA THR A 183 -7.93 -0.45 3.96
C THR A 183 -7.12 -1.49 3.21
N MET A 184 -6.02 -1.08 2.58
CA MET A 184 -5.14 -1.98 1.83
C MET A 184 -4.51 -3.03 2.75
N THR A 185 -4.00 -2.64 3.92
CA THR A 185 -3.43 -3.58 4.89
C THR A 185 -4.46 -4.61 5.33
N SER A 186 -5.67 -4.17 5.66
CA SER A 186 -6.78 -5.05 6.03
C SER A 186 -7.15 -6.02 4.90
N GLU A 187 -7.24 -5.56 3.66
CA GLU A 187 -7.51 -6.42 2.50
C GLU A 187 -6.43 -7.49 2.30
N LEU A 188 -5.16 -7.15 2.46
CA LEU A 188 -4.06 -8.10 2.30
C LEU A 188 -4.07 -9.19 3.37
N VAL A 189 -4.52 -8.87 4.59
CA VAL A 189 -4.71 -9.85 5.67
C VAL A 189 -5.95 -10.71 5.39
N THR A 190 -7.11 -10.10 5.13
CA THR A 190 -8.38 -10.81 4.95
C THR A 190 -8.38 -11.71 3.72
N ARG A 191 -7.65 -11.34 2.67
CA ARG A 191 -7.45 -12.15 1.45
C ARG A 191 -6.31 -13.17 1.60
N ARG A 192 -5.73 -13.30 2.79
CA ARG A 192 -4.65 -14.24 3.11
C ARG A 192 -3.38 -14.07 2.25
N VAL A 193 -3.13 -12.86 1.76
CA VAL A 193 -1.91 -12.55 0.99
C VAL A 193 -0.73 -12.38 1.94
N LEU A 194 -0.93 -11.66 3.05
CA LEU A 194 0.14 -11.41 4.02
C LEU A 194 0.38 -12.60 4.95
N VAL A 195 -0.70 -13.23 5.41
CA VAL A 195 -0.61 -14.27 6.42
C VAL A 195 -1.68 -15.34 6.25
N GLN A 196 -1.34 -16.55 6.67
CA GLN A 196 -2.26 -17.69 6.74
C GLN A 196 -2.01 -18.44 8.05
N VAL A 197 -3.02 -18.49 8.91
CA VAL A 197 -3.00 -19.27 10.16
C VAL A 197 -3.45 -20.69 9.86
N ASP A 198 -2.58 -21.65 10.16
CA ASP A 198 -2.83 -23.08 10.04
C ASP A 198 -2.80 -23.70 11.46
N ALA A 199 -3.94 -23.66 12.13
CA ALA A 199 -4.08 -24.15 13.48
C ALA A 199 -3.86 -25.68 13.58
N GLY A 200 -4.17 -26.43 12.51
CA GLY A 200 -3.98 -27.87 12.47
C GLY A 200 -2.51 -28.30 12.51
N ASN A 201 -1.62 -27.48 11.95
CA ASN A 201 -0.19 -27.72 11.89
C ASN A 201 0.61 -26.79 12.82
N ASN A 202 -0.03 -26.05 13.70
CA ASN A 202 0.60 -25.07 14.59
C ASN A 202 1.53 -24.11 13.82
N ARG A 203 1.05 -23.50 12.75
CA ARG A 203 1.87 -22.70 11.85
C ARG A 203 1.21 -21.39 11.46
N LEU A 204 2.01 -20.32 11.46
CA LEU A 204 1.71 -19.03 10.84
C LEU A 204 2.59 -18.86 9.60
N SER A 205 2.01 -18.99 8.42
CA SER A 205 2.71 -18.71 7.16
C SER A 205 2.60 -17.22 6.84
N VAL A 206 3.73 -16.57 6.56
CA VAL A 206 3.81 -15.11 6.32
C VAL A 206 4.43 -14.81 4.97
N ASN A 207 4.02 -13.71 4.37
CA ASN A 207 4.58 -13.23 3.12
C ASN A 207 6.03 -12.75 3.30
N PRO A 208 6.97 -13.13 2.43
CA PRO A 208 8.37 -12.74 2.55
C PRO A 208 8.61 -11.23 2.42
N MET A 209 7.64 -10.41 2.02
CA MET A 209 7.74 -8.95 2.06
C MET A 209 8.15 -8.41 3.44
N PHE A 210 7.77 -9.09 4.51
CA PHE A 210 8.18 -8.73 5.87
C PHE A 210 9.69 -8.85 6.07
N SER A 211 10.33 -9.90 5.53
CA SER A 211 11.77 -10.11 5.66
C SER A 211 12.59 -9.17 4.76
N TRP A 212 12.05 -8.76 3.60
CA TRP A 212 12.79 -7.89 2.68
C TRP A 212 13.07 -6.50 3.25
N ARG A 213 12.23 -6.03 4.16
CA ARG A 213 12.37 -4.72 4.85
C ARG A 213 12.19 -4.87 6.36
N GLU A 214 12.72 -5.96 6.92
CA GLU A 214 12.62 -6.32 8.34
C GLU A 214 12.89 -5.15 9.28
N ALA A 215 13.96 -4.39 9.01
CA ALA A 215 14.35 -3.26 9.85
C ALA A 215 13.24 -2.21 10.04
N LEU A 216 12.44 -1.92 8.99
CA LEU A 216 11.31 -0.99 9.11
C LEU A 216 10.18 -1.58 9.94
N PHE A 217 9.79 -2.81 9.65
CA PHE A 217 8.71 -3.47 10.41
C PHE A 217 9.08 -3.60 11.89
N THR A 218 10.29 -4.02 12.19
CA THR A 218 10.72 -4.24 13.59
C THR A 218 10.81 -2.93 14.38
N ARG A 219 11.44 -1.89 13.82
CA ARG A 219 11.58 -0.61 14.56
C ARG A 219 10.24 0.10 14.80
N THR A 220 9.25 -0.10 13.91
CA THR A 220 7.96 0.61 13.98
C THR A 220 6.88 -0.17 14.72
N LEU A 221 6.91 -1.50 14.70
CA LEU A 221 5.82 -2.34 15.17
C LEU A 221 6.18 -3.29 16.33
N ALA A 222 7.44 -3.74 16.45
CA ALA A 222 7.78 -4.77 17.44
C ALA A 222 7.44 -4.39 18.89
N SER A 223 7.55 -3.09 19.24
CA SER A 223 7.18 -2.58 20.55
C SER A 223 5.66 -2.46 20.80
N ARG A 224 4.86 -2.54 19.73
CA ARG A 224 3.39 -2.49 19.79
C ARG A 224 2.75 -3.87 19.93
N SER A 225 3.57 -4.92 19.89
CA SER A 225 3.11 -6.30 20.03
C SER A 225 2.52 -6.56 21.42
N PRO A 226 1.42 -7.30 21.52
CA PRO A 226 0.91 -7.75 22.82
C PRO A 226 1.96 -8.50 23.64
N VAL A 227 1.88 -8.34 24.98
CA VAL A 227 2.86 -8.91 25.92
C VAL A 227 2.94 -10.44 25.83
N VAL A 228 1.86 -11.11 25.44
CA VAL A 228 1.82 -12.57 25.25
C VAL A 228 2.88 -13.07 24.25
N TYR A 229 3.33 -12.19 23.32
CA TYR A 229 4.36 -12.53 22.34
C TYR A 229 5.77 -12.04 22.73
N ALA A 230 6.00 -11.62 23.97
CA ALA A 230 7.27 -11.04 24.41
C ALA A 230 8.51 -11.90 24.17
N SER A 231 8.34 -13.25 24.21
CA SER A 231 9.42 -14.22 23.95
C SER A 231 9.77 -14.40 22.47
N ARG A 232 8.95 -13.88 21.55
CA ARG A 232 9.17 -14.04 20.12
C ARG A 232 10.20 -13.05 19.59
N SER A 233 10.80 -13.39 18.44
CA SER A 233 11.78 -12.52 17.76
C SER A 233 11.17 -11.15 17.43
N PRO A 234 12.00 -10.11 17.24
CA PRO A 234 11.50 -8.76 16.87
C PRO A 234 10.63 -8.75 15.62
N LEU A 235 10.99 -9.53 14.60
CA LEU A 235 10.20 -9.62 13.35
C LEU A 235 8.85 -10.30 13.58
N GLU A 236 8.83 -11.44 14.32
CA GLU A 236 7.57 -12.11 14.67
C GLU A 236 6.64 -11.17 15.43
N ARG A 237 7.18 -10.45 16.42
CA ARG A 237 6.40 -9.45 17.18
C ARG A 237 5.84 -8.35 16.27
N ALA A 238 6.63 -7.86 15.32
CA ALA A 238 6.19 -6.83 14.38
C ALA A 238 5.06 -7.34 13.47
N VAL A 239 5.18 -8.57 12.95
CA VAL A 239 4.14 -9.22 12.15
C VAL A 239 2.86 -9.38 12.97
N LEU A 240 2.95 -9.94 14.18
CA LEU A 240 1.80 -10.17 15.05
C LEU A 240 1.12 -8.88 15.46
N ALA A 241 1.88 -7.81 15.75
CA ALA A 241 1.33 -6.48 16.05
C ALA A 241 0.50 -5.91 14.88
N LEU A 242 0.91 -6.20 13.64
CA LEU A 242 0.19 -5.73 12.45
C LEU A 242 -1.08 -6.54 12.17
N ILE A 243 -0.99 -7.87 12.25
CA ILE A 243 -2.03 -8.76 11.74
C ILE A 243 -3.12 -9.08 12.76
N GLU A 244 -2.77 -9.18 14.04
CA GLU A 244 -3.69 -9.67 15.07
C GLU A 244 -5.01 -8.89 15.14
N PRO A 245 -5.01 -7.54 15.01
CA PRO A 245 -6.26 -6.78 14.98
C PRO A 245 -7.12 -7.02 13.73
N LEU A 246 -6.57 -7.69 12.68
CA LEU A 246 -7.16 -7.82 11.36
C LEU A 246 -7.57 -9.25 10.98
N ILE A 247 -7.05 -10.26 11.68
CA ILE A 247 -7.44 -11.67 11.50
C ILE A 247 -8.74 -11.98 12.25
N VAL A 248 -9.37 -13.11 11.92
CA VAL A 248 -10.61 -13.51 12.59
C VAL A 248 -10.37 -13.92 14.06
N PRO A 249 -11.35 -13.74 14.97
CA PRO A 249 -11.14 -13.91 16.40
C PRO A 249 -10.59 -15.29 16.83
N ASN A 250 -11.01 -16.36 16.19
CA ASN A 250 -10.52 -17.70 16.49
C ASN A 250 -9.04 -17.91 16.05
N GLU A 251 -8.59 -17.27 14.99
CA GLU A 251 -7.18 -17.29 14.60
C GLU A 251 -6.34 -16.47 15.59
N ALA A 252 -6.82 -15.30 16.01
CA ALA A 252 -6.16 -14.49 17.03
C ALA A 252 -6.05 -15.23 18.37
N GLU A 253 -7.12 -15.90 18.81
CA GLU A 253 -7.14 -16.72 20.01
C GLU A 253 -6.14 -17.87 19.91
N PHE A 254 -6.12 -18.58 18.77
CA PHE A 254 -5.14 -19.65 18.54
C PHE A 254 -3.70 -19.12 18.69
N LEU A 255 -3.35 -17.98 18.07
CA LEU A 255 -1.99 -17.42 18.14
C LEU A 255 -1.61 -16.98 19.56
N ARG A 256 -2.59 -16.57 20.38
CA ARG A 256 -2.33 -16.14 21.78
C ARG A 256 -2.13 -17.29 22.73
N THR A 257 -2.79 -18.42 22.49
CA THR A 257 -2.90 -19.52 23.48
C THR A 257 -2.09 -20.75 23.13
N ASN A 258 -1.56 -20.85 21.90
CA ASN A 258 -0.82 -22.01 21.44
C ASN A 258 0.60 -21.66 21.03
N GLU A 259 1.51 -22.62 21.16
CA GLU A 259 2.81 -22.57 20.52
C GLU A 259 2.65 -22.80 19.01
N PHE A 260 3.31 -21.99 18.20
CA PHE A 260 3.31 -22.12 16.75
C PHE A 260 4.66 -21.70 16.15
N SER A 261 4.96 -22.19 14.96
CA SER A 261 6.10 -21.73 14.16
C SER A 261 5.67 -20.66 13.14
N MET A 262 6.47 -19.60 12.97
CA MET A 262 6.30 -18.66 11.88
C MET A 262 7.24 -19.04 10.73
N VAL A 263 6.70 -19.18 9.52
CA VAL A 263 7.44 -19.55 8.32
C VAL A 263 7.08 -18.61 7.16
N PHE A 264 8.05 -18.35 6.27
CA PHE A 264 7.77 -17.61 5.04
C PHE A 264 7.24 -18.56 3.97
N HIS A 265 6.15 -18.18 3.31
CA HIS A 265 5.70 -18.90 2.11
C HIS A 265 6.44 -18.38 0.86
N GLU A 266 6.36 -19.10 -0.25
CA GLU A 266 6.92 -18.63 -1.51
C GLU A 266 6.14 -17.43 -2.04
N PHE A 267 6.90 -16.45 -2.59
CA PHE A 267 6.29 -15.28 -3.21
C PHE A 267 5.90 -15.60 -4.66
N ASP A 268 4.65 -15.37 -5.00
CA ASP A 268 4.16 -15.59 -6.35
C ASP A 268 4.59 -14.47 -7.30
N TRP A 269 5.68 -14.71 -8.03
CA TRP A 269 6.24 -13.77 -9.00
C TRP A 269 5.55 -13.78 -10.37
N ARG A 270 4.45 -14.51 -10.56
CA ARG A 270 3.67 -14.37 -11.81
C ARG A 270 3.22 -12.93 -11.97
N LEU A 271 3.32 -12.41 -13.21
CA LEU A 271 2.84 -11.07 -13.52
C LEU A 271 1.35 -10.95 -13.15
N ASN A 272 0.98 -9.84 -12.54
CA ASN A 272 -0.43 -9.52 -12.25
C ASN A 272 -1.16 -9.03 -13.53
N ASP A 273 -1.06 -9.79 -14.62
CA ASP A 273 -1.66 -9.50 -15.91
C ASP A 273 -3.12 -10.00 -15.96
N LEU A 274 -4.05 -9.07 -16.25
CA LEU A 274 -5.47 -9.39 -16.39
C LEU A 274 -5.77 -10.41 -17.48
N THR A 275 -4.93 -10.47 -18.52
CA THR A 275 -5.12 -11.38 -19.67
C THR A 275 -4.46 -12.73 -19.47
N GLY A 276 -3.62 -12.91 -18.47
CA GLY A 276 -2.89 -14.15 -18.20
C GLY A 276 -1.90 -14.55 -19.30
N ARG A 277 -1.40 -13.60 -20.11
CA ARG A 277 -0.52 -13.82 -21.26
C ARG A 277 0.96 -13.80 -20.88
#